data_4434bd8e9caa6c8fd55ab555cf162bdc
#
_entry.id   4434bd8e9caa6c8fd55ab555cf162bdc
#
_cell.length_a   1.000
_cell.length_b   1.000
_cell.length_c   1.000
_cell.angle_alpha   90.00
_cell.angle_beta   90.00
_cell.angle_gamma   90.00
#
_symmetry.space_group_name_H-M   'P 1'
#
loop_
_entity.id
_entity.type
_entity.pdbx_description
1 polymer ?
#
loop_
_entity_poly.entity_id
_entity_poly.type
_entity_poly.pdbx_seq_one_letter_code
_entity_poly.pdbx_strand_id
1 'polypeptide(L)'
;MEPFNFSYYNSLVLFNKKEPRFSVSSRFITSATGTVYLYKCSKQKNKPNFKPFLYRLIIFLFLICIYKIQFAQDKEAGTANNQDPVKIQRLDSTVILDGLSNEAAWEDIEPFHLTMHRPVYGEEPTEKSEVLIGYTDDYLYAAARFYDSNPNEIRAPYRRRDQAGLASDWFWLGLDTFNDNENALIFNTSPTGHRQDWAVFNDAVGSAPVNANWDAFWDVETKINGKGWFAEIRIPISSLKFEVDSGQVIMGLNAGRIIPRKSEFMTYPAIPNKWGFWSTLKPSRMQDVVLMDLQDRKPLYITPYILGGLGRSYSLNEEETNYFKNNNTMGDIGLDVKYGLTNNLTLDVTVNTDFAQVEVDNQQVNLTRYSLFFPEKRRFFQERASNFEFNFGNNNRLFHSRRIGIHQGKQVRIYGGARLV
;
A
#
# COMPACT_ATOMS: atom_id res chain seq x y z
N MET A 1 33.40 0.49 34.38
CA MET A 1 32.28 -0.16 33.66
C MET A 1 32.82 -0.57 32.33
N GLU A 2 33.19 -1.84 32.22
CA GLU A 2 33.78 -2.42 31.00
C GLU A 2 32.68 -2.82 30.00
N PRO A 3 32.92 -2.74 28.69
CA PRO A 3 31.93 -3.15 27.68
C PRO A 3 32.03 -4.66 27.43
N PHE A 4 30.86 -5.30 27.44
CA PHE A 4 30.70 -6.71 27.06
C PHE A 4 30.91 -6.90 25.54
N ASN A 5 31.88 -7.73 25.21
CA ASN A 5 32.18 -8.18 23.84
C ASN A 5 31.38 -9.44 23.54
N PHE A 6 30.40 -9.37 22.60
CA PHE A 6 29.77 -10.56 22.00
C PHE A 6 30.52 -10.95 20.73
N SER A 7 31.22 -12.09 20.78
CA SER A 7 31.82 -12.72 19.64
C SER A 7 30.83 -13.71 19.01
N TYR A 8 30.37 -13.45 17.79
CA TYR A 8 29.60 -14.40 16.99
C TYR A 8 30.54 -15.32 16.23
N TYR A 9 30.46 -16.62 16.49
CA TYR A 9 31.09 -17.66 15.65
C TYR A 9 30.13 -18.08 14.54
N ASN A 10 30.51 -17.77 13.30
CA ASN A 10 29.92 -18.31 12.10
C ASN A 10 30.48 -19.70 11.82
N SER A 11 29.66 -20.74 11.87
CA SER A 11 30.03 -22.07 11.36
C SER A 11 29.62 -22.18 9.90
N LEU A 12 30.64 -22.19 9.04
CA LEU A 12 30.47 -22.45 7.61
C LEU A 12 30.45 -23.99 7.39
N VAL A 13 29.31 -24.52 6.94
CA VAL A 13 29.21 -25.93 6.52
C VAL A 13 29.40 -26.01 5.01
N LEU A 14 30.52 -26.45 4.55
CA LEU A 14 30.81 -26.77 3.16
C LEU A 14 30.38 -28.22 2.87
N PHE A 15 29.38 -28.39 2.03
CA PHE A 15 29.04 -29.68 1.46
C PHE A 15 29.95 -29.97 0.23
N ASN A 16 30.83 -30.90 0.33
CA ASN A 16 31.60 -31.41 -0.81
C ASN A 16 30.95 -32.68 -1.35
N LYS A 17 30.52 -32.60 -2.59
CA LYS A 17 29.79 -33.64 -3.32
C LYS A 17 30.81 -34.57 -4.00
N LYS A 18 31.30 -35.60 -3.28
CA LYS A 18 31.74 -36.87 -3.86
C LYS A 18 32.26 -37.82 -2.76
N GLU A 19 31.69 -39.04 -2.79
CA GLU A 19 32.07 -40.29 -2.14
C GLU A 19 31.60 -40.58 -0.71
N PRO A 20 31.04 -41.78 -0.48
CA PRO A 20 30.57 -42.20 0.84
C PRO A 20 31.68 -42.92 1.61
N ARG A 21 32.63 -42.20 2.16
CA ARG A 21 33.54 -42.75 3.19
C ARG A 21 33.43 -41.89 4.43
N PHE A 22 32.70 -42.38 5.41
CA PHE A 22 32.64 -41.74 6.73
C PHE A 22 34.00 -41.93 7.43
N SER A 23 34.77 -40.86 7.56
CA SER A 23 35.88 -40.82 8.51
C SER A 23 35.36 -40.30 9.85
N VAL A 24 35.60 -41.03 10.92
CA VAL A 24 35.29 -40.64 12.28
C VAL A 24 36.30 -39.57 12.70
N SER A 25 35.88 -38.30 12.72
CA SER A 25 36.64 -37.26 13.41
C SER A 25 36.01 -37.01 14.79
N SER A 26 36.77 -37.21 15.83
CA SER A 26 36.40 -36.80 17.19
C SER A 26 36.45 -35.26 17.27
N ARG A 27 35.35 -34.62 17.61
CA ARG A 27 35.31 -33.19 17.92
C ARG A 27 35.33 -32.99 19.43
N PHE A 28 36.19 -32.13 19.89
CA PHE A 28 36.21 -31.66 21.28
C PHE A 28 35.28 -30.45 21.39
N ILE A 29 34.35 -30.47 22.32
CA ILE A 29 33.54 -29.34 22.70
C ILE A 29 33.92 -28.95 24.12
N THR A 30 34.49 -27.78 24.31
CA THR A 30 34.78 -27.22 25.62
C THR A 30 33.62 -26.34 26.06
N SER A 31 33.10 -26.59 27.26
CA SER A 31 32.14 -25.70 27.91
C SER A 31 32.89 -24.62 28.70
N ALA A 32 32.22 -23.56 29.04
CA ALA A 32 32.77 -22.43 29.83
C ALA A 32 33.28 -22.86 31.23
N THR A 33 33.07 -24.12 31.63
CA THR A 33 33.51 -24.68 32.93
C THR A 33 34.70 -25.65 32.79
N GLY A 34 35.31 -25.76 31.61
CA GLY A 34 36.54 -26.56 31.40
C GLY A 34 36.34 -28.08 31.38
N THR A 35 35.12 -28.59 31.35
CA THR A 35 34.85 -30.04 31.32
C THR A 35 34.76 -30.56 29.89
N VAL A 36 35.58 -31.57 29.57
CA VAL A 36 35.61 -32.21 28.24
C VAL A 36 34.75 -33.47 28.27
N TYR A 37 33.76 -33.57 27.40
CA TYR A 37 32.94 -34.77 27.23
C TYR A 37 33.32 -35.49 25.94
N LEU A 38 33.66 -36.78 26.08
CA LEU A 38 33.93 -37.68 24.96
C LEU A 38 32.68 -38.51 24.63
N TYR A 39 32.07 -38.25 23.48
CA TYR A 39 30.98 -39.10 22.98
C TYR A 39 31.47 -40.14 22.02
N LYS A 40 31.32 -41.43 22.37
CA LYS A 40 31.61 -42.57 21.52
C LYS A 40 30.34 -42.92 20.72
N CYS A 41 30.36 -42.64 19.44
CA CYS A 41 29.22 -43.00 18.58
C CYS A 41 29.40 -44.45 18.12
N SER A 42 28.57 -45.39 18.60
CA SER A 42 28.56 -46.77 18.14
C SER A 42 27.65 -46.92 16.91
N LYS A 43 28.13 -47.62 15.89
CA LYS A 43 27.34 -47.96 14.70
C LYS A 43 26.25 -48.97 15.08
N GLN A 44 25.01 -48.50 15.23
CA GLN A 44 23.87 -49.41 15.28
C GLN A 44 23.24 -49.46 13.87
N LYS A 45 23.26 -50.63 13.26
CA LYS A 45 22.56 -50.95 12.01
C LYS A 45 21.07 -51.15 12.29
N ASN A 46 20.32 -50.09 12.52
CA ASN A 46 18.87 -50.16 12.52
C ASN A 46 18.30 -49.13 11.55
N LYS A 47 17.42 -49.56 10.69
CA LYS A 47 16.67 -48.69 9.79
C LYS A 47 16.01 -47.57 10.63
N PRO A 48 16.11 -46.30 10.26
CA PRO A 48 15.47 -45.22 11.01
C PRO A 48 13.97 -45.42 11.02
N ASN A 49 13.42 -45.60 12.21
CA ASN A 49 12.00 -45.69 12.41
C ASN A 49 11.46 -44.27 12.33
N PHE A 50 10.94 -43.83 11.17
CA PHE A 50 10.45 -42.48 10.93
C PHE A 50 9.16 -42.13 11.71
N LYS A 51 8.46 -43.12 12.28
CA LYS A 51 7.22 -42.89 13.03
C LYS A 51 7.34 -41.92 14.20
N PRO A 52 8.34 -42.02 15.11
CA PRO A 52 8.43 -41.09 16.24
C PRO A 52 8.85 -39.67 15.81
N PHE A 53 9.59 -39.51 14.71
CA PHE A 53 9.95 -38.19 14.18
C PHE A 53 8.75 -37.50 13.57
N LEU A 54 7.94 -38.22 12.81
CA LEU A 54 6.69 -37.68 12.22
C LEU A 54 5.69 -37.25 13.30
N TYR A 55 5.55 -38.04 14.36
CA TYR A 55 4.69 -37.71 15.51
C TYR A 55 5.17 -36.43 16.23
N ARG A 56 6.46 -36.27 16.45
CA ARG A 56 7.03 -35.05 17.06
C ARG A 56 6.85 -33.83 16.15
N LEU A 57 7.00 -34.00 14.85
CA LEU A 57 6.76 -32.92 13.87
C LEU A 57 5.29 -32.49 13.85
N ILE A 58 4.36 -33.45 13.88
CA ILE A 58 2.91 -33.16 13.94
C ILE A 58 2.54 -32.45 15.24
N ILE A 59 3.08 -32.89 16.38
CA ILE A 59 2.84 -32.22 17.68
C ILE A 59 3.44 -30.79 17.65
N PHE A 60 4.62 -30.61 17.07
CA PHE A 60 5.25 -29.29 16.95
C PHE A 60 4.44 -28.35 16.06
N LEU A 61 3.96 -28.83 14.92
CA LEU A 61 3.07 -28.08 14.05
C LEU A 61 1.73 -27.76 14.71
N PHE A 62 1.17 -28.71 15.47
CA PHE A 62 -0.06 -28.49 16.23
C PHE A 62 0.11 -27.45 17.36
N LEU A 63 1.27 -27.47 18.05
CA LEU A 63 1.62 -26.45 19.05
C LEU A 63 1.82 -25.06 18.41
N ILE A 64 2.42 -25.00 17.21
CA ILE A 64 2.51 -23.74 16.45
C ILE A 64 1.13 -23.23 16.03
N CYS A 65 0.23 -24.11 15.64
CA CYS A 65 -1.16 -23.73 15.32
C CYS A 65 -1.90 -23.20 16.57
N ILE A 66 -1.77 -23.87 17.71
CA ILE A 66 -2.37 -23.40 18.98
C ILE A 66 -1.76 -22.06 19.40
N TYR A 67 -0.44 -21.88 19.27
CA TYR A 67 0.23 -20.62 19.58
C TYR A 67 -0.27 -19.49 18.67
N LYS A 68 -0.46 -19.77 17.37
CA LYS A 68 -1.07 -18.81 16.44
C LYS A 68 -2.51 -18.47 16.77
N ILE A 69 -3.30 -19.44 17.26
CA ILE A 69 -4.69 -19.20 17.69
C ILE A 69 -4.72 -18.32 18.94
N GLN A 70 -3.81 -18.51 19.91
CA GLN A 70 -3.70 -17.66 21.09
C GLN A 70 -3.28 -16.23 20.74
N PHE A 71 -2.33 -16.04 19.82
CA PHE A 71 -1.96 -14.69 19.33
C PHE A 71 -3.07 -14.02 18.52
N ALA A 72 -3.98 -14.79 17.92
CA ALA A 72 -5.15 -14.22 17.22
C ALA A 72 -6.24 -13.74 18.19
N GLN A 73 -6.24 -14.23 19.44
CA GLN A 73 -7.18 -13.79 20.47
C GLN A 73 -6.72 -12.54 21.25
N ASP A 74 -5.42 -12.22 21.23
CA ASP A 74 -4.87 -10.97 21.79
C ASP A 74 -4.84 -9.78 20.80
N LYS A 75 -5.32 -9.95 19.56
CA LYS A 75 -5.86 -8.78 18.87
C LYS A 75 -7.01 -8.29 19.75
N GLU A 76 -6.79 -7.24 20.55
CA GLU A 76 -7.90 -6.43 21.04
C GLU A 76 -8.84 -6.29 19.85
N ALA A 77 -9.97 -6.95 19.91
CA ALA A 77 -11.10 -6.65 19.06
C ALA A 77 -11.41 -5.19 19.40
N GLY A 78 -10.71 -4.32 18.70
CA GLY A 78 -11.04 -2.92 18.74
C GLY A 78 -12.50 -2.92 18.38
N THR A 79 -13.35 -2.57 19.34
CA THR A 79 -14.78 -2.49 19.14
C THR A 79 -14.96 -1.86 17.77
N ALA A 80 -15.39 -2.66 16.80
CA ALA A 80 -15.84 -2.18 15.49
C ALA A 80 -16.77 -1.02 15.80
N ASN A 81 -16.73 0.00 14.98
CA ASN A 81 -17.58 1.15 15.17
C ASN A 81 -19.02 0.60 15.19
N ASN A 82 -19.61 0.43 16.40
CA ASN A 82 -20.93 -0.18 16.59
C ASN A 82 -22.06 0.78 16.17
N GLN A 83 -21.78 1.65 15.21
CA GLN A 83 -22.81 2.49 14.62
C GLN A 83 -23.51 1.69 13.52
N ASP A 84 -24.84 1.83 13.44
CA ASP A 84 -25.58 1.23 12.35
C ASP A 84 -25.05 1.74 10.99
N PRO A 85 -25.02 0.89 9.95
CA PRO A 85 -24.55 1.28 8.63
C PRO A 85 -25.36 2.48 8.10
N VAL A 86 -24.67 3.49 7.56
CA VAL A 86 -25.29 4.68 6.99
C VAL A 86 -25.63 4.43 5.54
N LYS A 87 -26.88 4.64 5.16
CA LYS A 87 -27.30 4.51 3.77
C LYS A 87 -26.84 5.71 2.95
N ILE A 88 -26.02 5.47 1.93
CA ILE A 88 -25.64 6.50 0.95
C ILE A 88 -26.79 6.67 -0.05
N GLN A 89 -27.09 7.92 -0.39
CA GLN A 89 -28.16 8.25 -1.32
C GLN A 89 -27.68 8.12 -2.77
N ARG A 90 -28.60 7.63 -3.61
CA ARG A 90 -28.42 7.65 -5.05
C ARG A 90 -28.75 9.05 -5.58
N LEU A 91 -27.91 9.56 -6.48
CA LEU A 91 -28.09 10.86 -7.09
C LEU A 91 -29.04 10.74 -8.30
N ASP A 92 -30.12 11.52 -8.28
CA ASP A 92 -31.14 11.46 -9.32
C ASP A 92 -30.88 12.46 -10.47
N SER A 93 -29.90 13.34 -10.29
CA SER A 93 -29.53 14.36 -11.28
C SER A 93 -28.05 14.38 -11.56
N THR A 94 -27.66 15.01 -12.67
CA THR A 94 -26.27 15.08 -13.11
C THR A 94 -25.45 15.99 -12.19
N VAL A 95 -24.27 15.51 -11.77
CA VAL A 95 -23.24 16.32 -11.11
C VAL A 95 -22.30 16.88 -12.17
N ILE A 96 -22.09 18.16 -12.16
CA ILE A 96 -21.10 18.86 -12.98
C ILE A 96 -19.84 19.01 -12.12
N LEU A 97 -18.79 18.35 -12.50
CA LEU A 97 -17.54 18.38 -11.73
C LEU A 97 -16.84 19.75 -11.95
N ASP A 98 -17.19 20.75 -11.13
CA ASP A 98 -16.63 22.12 -11.21
C ASP A 98 -15.99 22.60 -9.88
N GLY A 99 -16.02 21.75 -8.87
CA GLY A 99 -15.52 21.99 -7.52
C GLY A 99 -16.51 22.69 -6.60
N LEU A 100 -17.78 22.84 -7.00
CA LEU A 100 -18.82 23.45 -6.19
C LEU A 100 -20.04 22.52 -6.14
N SER A 101 -20.42 22.07 -4.97
CA SER A 101 -21.59 21.22 -4.78
C SER A 101 -22.86 22.05 -4.63
N ASN A 102 -23.25 22.74 -5.70
CA ASN A 102 -24.43 23.64 -5.74
C ASN A 102 -25.51 23.14 -6.68
N GLU A 103 -25.37 21.98 -7.26
CA GLU A 103 -26.39 21.35 -8.09
C GLU A 103 -27.50 20.74 -7.23
N ALA A 104 -28.70 20.61 -7.83
CA ALA A 104 -29.83 19.98 -7.20
C ALA A 104 -29.54 18.55 -6.69
N ALA A 105 -28.58 17.87 -7.31
CA ALA A 105 -28.12 16.54 -6.87
C ALA A 105 -27.66 16.50 -5.40
N TRP A 106 -27.18 17.62 -4.86
CA TRP A 106 -26.62 17.71 -3.52
C TRP A 106 -27.58 18.29 -2.48
N GLU A 107 -28.77 18.78 -2.90
CA GLU A 107 -29.70 19.50 -2.01
C GLU A 107 -30.24 18.61 -0.90
N ASP A 108 -30.55 17.34 -1.22
CA ASP A 108 -31.16 16.40 -0.28
C ASP A 108 -30.10 15.50 0.42
N ILE A 109 -28.82 15.72 0.17
CA ILE A 109 -27.74 14.92 0.78
C ILE A 109 -27.38 15.50 2.15
N GLU A 110 -27.56 14.70 3.19
CA GLU A 110 -27.12 15.07 4.53
C GLU A 110 -25.59 15.03 4.63
N PRO A 111 -24.93 16.15 5.06
CA PRO A 111 -23.48 16.19 5.14
C PRO A 111 -22.95 15.39 6.31
N PHE A 112 -21.85 14.71 6.09
CA PHE A 112 -21.01 14.16 7.14
C PHE A 112 -20.17 15.28 7.77
N HIS A 113 -20.30 15.46 9.08
CA HIS A 113 -19.57 16.46 9.83
C HIS A 113 -18.26 15.87 10.37
N LEU A 114 -17.16 16.57 10.15
CA LEU A 114 -15.85 16.15 10.63
C LEU A 114 -15.68 16.54 12.11
N THR A 115 -15.03 15.67 12.86
CA THR A 115 -14.67 15.88 14.28
C THR A 115 -13.17 16.07 14.40
N MET A 116 -12.70 16.89 15.33
CA MET A 116 -11.30 17.14 15.58
C MET A 116 -10.59 15.84 16.00
N HIS A 117 -9.56 15.46 15.24
CA HIS A 117 -8.64 14.38 15.59
C HIS A 117 -7.42 14.91 16.35
N ARG A 118 -6.91 16.07 15.94
CA ARG A 118 -5.80 16.82 16.55
C ARG A 118 -6.06 18.33 16.42
N PRO A 119 -5.61 19.18 17.36
CA PRO A 119 -4.80 18.86 18.55
C PRO A 119 -5.59 18.18 19.68
N VAL A 120 -6.91 18.41 19.78
CA VAL A 120 -7.75 17.89 20.86
C VAL A 120 -8.82 16.98 20.27
N TYR A 121 -8.72 15.70 20.56
CA TYR A 121 -9.66 14.71 20.04
C TYR A 121 -11.07 14.90 20.57
N GLY A 122 -12.03 14.86 19.64
CA GLY A 122 -13.48 14.89 19.94
C GLY A 122 -14.06 16.30 20.05
N GLU A 123 -13.24 17.36 19.96
CA GLU A 123 -13.75 18.72 19.89
C GLU A 123 -14.28 19.07 18.50
N GLU A 124 -15.09 20.13 18.43
CA GLU A 124 -15.55 20.71 17.18
C GLU A 124 -14.38 21.37 16.44
N PRO A 125 -14.28 21.21 15.11
CA PRO A 125 -13.30 21.90 14.29
C PRO A 125 -13.45 23.43 14.39
N THR A 126 -12.33 24.17 14.34
CA THR A 126 -12.40 25.64 14.33
C THR A 126 -12.93 26.20 13.02
N GLU A 127 -12.92 25.43 11.95
CA GLU A 127 -13.49 25.78 10.64
C GLU A 127 -14.51 24.74 10.22
N LYS A 128 -15.70 25.19 9.87
CA LYS A 128 -16.80 24.33 9.42
C LYS A 128 -16.34 23.47 8.24
N SER A 129 -16.55 22.16 8.34
CA SER A 129 -16.13 21.18 7.35
C SER A 129 -17.20 20.13 7.14
N GLU A 130 -17.69 20.03 5.92
CA GLU A 130 -18.80 19.16 5.53
C GLU A 130 -18.34 18.31 4.34
N VAL A 131 -18.71 17.02 4.34
CA VAL A 131 -18.50 16.11 3.23
C VAL A 131 -19.82 15.48 2.86
N LEU A 132 -20.17 15.55 1.58
CA LEU A 132 -21.37 14.94 1.01
C LEU A 132 -20.94 13.76 0.16
N ILE A 133 -21.67 12.64 0.25
CA ILE A 133 -21.41 11.43 -0.52
C ILE A 133 -22.69 11.00 -1.22
N GLY A 134 -22.56 10.70 -2.50
CA GLY A 134 -23.65 10.16 -3.30
C GLY A 134 -23.11 9.26 -4.41
N TYR A 135 -23.97 8.51 -5.08
CA TYR A 135 -23.54 7.63 -6.16
C TYR A 135 -24.57 7.54 -7.28
N THR A 136 -24.10 7.14 -8.44
CA THR A 136 -24.90 6.72 -9.61
C THR A 136 -24.49 5.29 -9.99
N ASP A 137 -25.03 4.75 -11.07
CA ASP A 137 -24.58 3.45 -11.58
C ASP A 137 -23.11 3.44 -12.02
N ASP A 138 -22.59 4.60 -12.42
CA ASP A 138 -21.27 4.70 -13.02
C ASP A 138 -20.22 5.23 -12.06
N TYR A 139 -20.61 6.05 -11.09
CA TYR A 139 -19.67 6.82 -10.27
C TYR A 139 -20.09 6.91 -8.80
N LEU A 140 -19.12 6.85 -7.94
CA LEU A 140 -19.20 7.38 -6.57
C LEU A 140 -18.74 8.84 -6.61
N TYR A 141 -19.51 9.72 -5.99
CA TYR A 141 -19.18 11.13 -5.87
C TYR A 141 -18.96 11.52 -4.42
N ALA A 142 -18.01 12.41 -4.19
CA ALA A 142 -17.83 13.06 -2.91
C ALA A 142 -17.65 14.55 -3.13
N ALA A 143 -18.38 15.36 -2.38
CA ALA A 143 -18.20 16.80 -2.37
C ALA A 143 -17.75 17.27 -0.98
N ALA A 144 -16.75 18.14 -0.94
CA ALA A 144 -16.23 18.74 0.27
C ALA A 144 -16.54 20.23 0.30
N ARG A 145 -17.14 20.70 1.41
CA ARG A 145 -17.41 22.12 1.70
C ARG A 145 -16.55 22.54 2.89
N PHE A 146 -15.39 23.09 2.59
CA PHE A 146 -14.39 23.48 3.62
C PHE A 146 -14.37 24.99 3.76
N TYR A 147 -15.19 25.47 4.69
CA TYR A 147 -15.21 26.88 5.04
C TYR A 147 -13.91 27.26 5.74
N ASP A 148 -13.56 28.53 5.64
CA ASP A 148 -12.34 29.06 6.22
C ASP A 148 -12.54 30.55 6.55
N SER A 149 -12.21 30.92 7.77
CA SER A 149 -12.33 32.31 8.25
C SER A 149 -11.33 33.25 7.57
N ASN A 150 -10.21 32.69 7.05
CA ASN A 150 -9.17 33.42 6.32
C ASN A 150 -8.80 32.72 5.02
N PRO A 151 -9.64 32.74 3.97
CA PRO A 151 -9.39 31.98 2.74
C PRO A 151 -8.09 32.33 2.02
N ASN A 152 -7.54 33.52 2.24
CA ASN A 152 -6.26 33.95 1.68
C ASN A 152 -5.05 33.24 2.31
N GLU A 153 -5.22 32.59 3.44
CA GLU A 153 -4.17 31.82 4.14
C GLU A 153 -4.21 30.32 3.85
N ILE A 154 -5.13 29.87 2.98
CA ILE A 154 -5.19 28.49 2.52
C ILE A 154 -3.88 28.13 1.84
N ARG A 155 -3.29 27.02 2.26
CA ARG A 155 -1.98 26.57 1.76
C ARG A 155 -2.12 25.45 0.75
N ALA A 156 -1.54 25.64 -0.43
CA ALA A 156 -1.57 24.66 -1.51
C ALA A 156 -0.28 24.71 -2.35
N PRO A 157 0.88 24.35 -1.78
CA PRO A 157 2.17 24.45 -2.48
C PRO A 157 2.37 23.35 -3.53
N TYR A 158 1.63 22.25 -3.45
CA TYR A 158 1.80 21.09 -4.33
C TYR A 158 0.89 21.18 -5.55
N ARG A 159 1.42 20.79 -6.72
CA ARG A 159 0.70 20.85 -8.00
C ARG A 159 0.86 19.61 -8.86
N ARG A 160 1.83 18.77 -8.54
CA ARG A 160 2.08 17.55 -9.33
C ARG A 160 1.33 16.40 -8.68
N ARG A 161 0.82 15.48 -9.50
CA ARG A 161 0.26 14.22 -9.01
C ARG A 161 1.25 13.56 -8.04
N ASP A 162 0.74 12.96 -7.00
CA ASP A 162 1.48 12.22 -5.96
C ASP A 162 2.48 13.04 -5.13
N GLN A 163 2.49 14.37 -5.28
CA GLN A 163 3.20 15.22 -4.34
C GLN A 163 2.46 15.26 -3.01
N ALA A 164 3.14 14.86 -1.94
CA ALA A 164 2.59 14.85 -0.59
C ALA A 164 3.42 15.72 0.37
N GLY A 165 2.77 16.21 1.41
CA GLY A 165 3.42 16.87 2.53
C GLY A 165 2.43 17.61 3.40
N LEU A 166 2.73 17.71 4.69
CA LEU A 166 1.88 18.36 5.70
C LEU A 166 1.83 19.89 5.60
N ALA A 167 2.46 20.49 4.59
CA ALA A 167 2.45 21.94 4.38
C ALA A 167 1.23 22.44 3.58
N SER A 168 0.41 21.52 3.03
CA SER A 168 -0.80 21.83 2.25
C SER A 168 -2.04 21.59 3.08
N ASP A 169 -3.09 22.36 2.81
CA ASP A 169 -4.45 21.92 3.12
C ASP A 169 -4.78 20.68 2.33
N TRP A 170 -5.47 19.71 2.98
CA TRP A 170 -5.79 18.41 2.40
C TRP A 170 -7.22 18.02 2.65
N PHE A 171 -7.76 17.31 1.67
CA PHE A 171 -8.96 16.49 1.79
C PHE A 171 -8.62 15.06 1.42
N TRP A 172 -9.09 14.10 2.18
CA TRP A 172 -9.06 12.69 1.77
C TRP A 172 -10.42 12.04 1.92
N LEU A 173 -10.68 11.10 1.04
CA LEU A 173 -11.76 10.14 1.08
C LEU A 173 -11.15 8.74 1.16
N GLY A 174 -11.47 7.98 2.18
CA GLY A 174 -11.03 6.60 2.37
C GLY A 174 -12.19 5.63 2.20
N LEU A 175 -11.96 4.54 1.49
CA LEU A 175 -12.94 3.50 1.20
C LEU A 175 -12.34 2.12 1.48
N ASP A 176 -12.87 1.40 2.46
CA ASP A 176 -12.67 -0.04 2.60
C ASP A 176 -13.73 -0.74 1.76
N THR A 177 -13.41 -0.99 0.51
CA THR A 177 -14.37 -1.43 -0.51
C THR A 177 -14.84 -2.86 -0.33
N PHE A 178 -14.10 -3.69 0.42
CA PHE A 178 -14.47 -5.07 0.74
C PHE A 178 -15.04 -5.21 2.16
N ASN A 179 -15.03 -4.13 2.92
CA ASN A 179 -15.37 -4.11 4.35
C ASN A 179 -14.61 -5.20 5.13
N ASP A 180 -13.32 -5.40 4.78
CA ASP A 180 -12.46 -6.40 5.41
C ASP A 180 -11.77 -5.89 6.67
N ASN A 181 -11.90 -4.58 6.97
CA ASN A 181 -11.29 -3.90 8.10
C ASN A 181 -9.74 -3.96 8.13
N GLU A 182 -9.13 -4.33 7.02
CA GLU A 182 -7.67 -4.46 6.87
C GLU A 182 -7.11 -3.60 5.74
N ASN A 183 -7.88 -3.42 4.66
CA ASN A 183 -7.42 -2.74 3.46
C ASN A 183 -8.34 -1.59 3.09
N ALA A 184 -7.77 -0.49 2.61
CA ALA A 184 -8.56 0.64 2.11
C ALA A 184 -7.87 1.36 0.96
N LEU A 185 -8.67 2.06 0.17
CA LEU A 185 -8.25 2.96 -0.89
C LEU A 185 -8.46 4.39 -0.43
N ILE A 186 -7.45 5.24 -0.57
CA ILE A 186 -7.50 6.63 -0.15
C ILE A 186 -7.30 7.53 -1.36
N PHE A 187 -8.22 8.46 -1.54
CA PHE A 187 -8.22 9.46 -2.60
C PHE A 187 -7.99 10.83 -1.96
N ASN A 188 -6.82 11.43 -2.22
CA ASN A 188 -6.44 12.69 -1.62
C ASN A 188 -6.41 13.80 -2.65
N THR A 189 -6.81 14.98 -2.24
CA THR A 189 -6.66 16.21 -3.03
C THR A 189 -6.31 17.40 -2.13
N SER A 190 -5.89 18.49 -2.75
CA SER A 190 -5.62 19.78 -2.10
C SER A 190 -6.35 20.89 -2.85
N PRO A 191 -6.33 22.12 -2.36
CA PRO A 191 -7.00 23.25 -3.04
C PRO A 191 -6.52 23.52 -4.47
N THR A 192 -5.41 22.92 -4.92
CA THR A 192 -4.93 23.00 -6.32
C THR A 192 -5.52 21.94 -7.24
N GLY A 193 -6.36 21.03 -6.73
CA GLY A 193 -6.97 19.97 -7.53
C GLY A 193 -6.00 18.86 -7.95
N HIS A 194 -4.79 18.79 -7.39
CA HIS A 194 -3.92 17.67 -7.72
C HIS A 194 -4.38 16.38 -7.05
N ARG A 195 -4.16 15.27 -7.72
CA ARG A 195 -4.59 13.94 -7.28
C ARG A 195 -3.44 13.20 -6.61
N GLN A 196 -3.78 12.49 -5.53
CA GLN A 196 -2.90 11.54 -4.87
C GLN A 196 -3.75 10.38 -4.36
N ASP A 197 -3.39 9.18 -4.71
CA ASP A 197 -4.11 7.97 -4.34
C ASP A 197 -3.18 7.00 -3.61
N TRP A 198 -3.72 6.34 -2.59
CA TRP A 198 -2.98 5.40 -1.76
C TRP A 198 -3.78 4.11 -1.57
N ALA A 199 -3.07 3.00 -1.43
CA ALA A 199 -3.63 1.78 -0.88
C ALA A 199 -3.09 1.57 0.53
N VAL A 200 -4.00 1.35 1.48
CA VAL A 200 -3.70 1.07 2.89
C VAL A 200 -3.82 -0.43 3.13
N PHE A 201 -2.94 -0.98 3.95
CA PHE A 201 -2.87 -2.40 4.27
C PHE A 201 -2.72 -2.64 5.77
N ASN A 202 -3.09 -3.83 6.22
CA ASN A 202 -2.91 -4.31 7.59
C ASN A 202 -3.49 -3.36 8.63
N ASP A 203 -4.69 -2.83 8.39
CA ASP A 203 -5.35 -1.89 9.28
C ASP A 203 -4.46 -0.68 9.64
N ALA A 204 -3.72 -0.18 8.67
CA ALA A 204 -2.76 0.91 8.81
C ALA A 204 -1.69 0.68 9.90
N VAL A 205 -1.34 -0.59 10.19
CA VAL A 205 -0.35 -0.99 11.19
C VAL A 205 0.94 -1.45 10.52
N GLY A 206 2.08 -1.12 11.09
CA GLY A 206 3.40 -1.54 10.59
C GLY A 206 4.29 -0.39 10.16
N SER A 207 5.46 -0.73 9.61
CA SER A 207 6.48 0.26 9.21
C SER A 207 6.18 0.97 7.90
N ALA A 208 5.38 0.37 7.02
CA ALA A 208 4.99 0.93 5.73
C ALA A 208 3.57 0.45 5.34
N PRO A 209 2.53 0.87 6.09
CA PRO A 209 1.18 0.38 5.86
C PRO A 209 0.49 1.06 4.67
N VAL A 210 1.15 2.01 4.02
CA VAL A 210 0.59 2.79 2.91
C VAL A 210 1.46 2.62 1.67
N ASN A 211 0.84 2.24 0.57
CA ASN A 211 1.45 2.24 -0.76
C ASN A 211 1.00 3.49 -1.52
N ALA A 212 1.87 4.48 -1.60
CA ALA A 212 1.63 5.73 -2.33
C ALA A 212 1.93 5.65 -3.84
N ASN A 213 2.27 4.46 -4.35
CA ASN A 213 2.48 4.24 -5.79
C ASN A 213 1.30 3.50 -6.43
N TRP A 214 0.23 3.27 -5.66
CA TRP A 214 -1.02 2.75 -6.21
C TRP A 214 -1.76 3.86 -6.94
N ASP A 215 -2.24 3.60 -8.14
CA ASP A 215 -2.93 4.54 -9.00
C ASP A 215 -4.31 4.03 -9.38
N ALA A 216 -5.32 4.89 -9.27
CA ALA A 216 -6.68 4.67 -9.75
C ALA A 216 -7.08 5.69 -10.84
N PHE A 217 -8.13 5.35 -11.56
CA PHE A 217 -8.83 6.33 -12.40
C PHE A 217 -9.89 7.04 -11.54
N TRP A 218 -9.74 8.33 -11.38
CA TRP A 218 -10.69 9.21 -10.72
C TRP A 218 -10.44 10.65 -11.11
N ASP A 219 -11.43 11.49 -10.95
CA ASP A 219 -11.35 12.90 -11.28
C ASP A 219 -11.62 13.75 -10.05
N VAL A 220 -11.09 14.95 -10.04
CA VAL A 220 -11.34 15.95 -9.01
C VAL A 220 -11.26 17.34 -9.61
N GLU A 221 -12.20 18.19 -9.21
CA GLU A 221 -12.14 19.63 -9.42
C GLU A 221 -12.21 20.35 -8.08
N THR A 222 -11.54 21.49 -8.00
CA THR A 222 -11.47 22.28 -6.76
C THR A 222 -11.68 23.76 -7.04
N LYS A 223 -12.26 24.45 -6.07
CA LYS A 223 -12.51 25.88 -6.14
C LYS A 223 -12.15 26.57 -4.84
N ILE A 224 -11.35 27.63 -4.92
CA ILE A 224 -11.11 28.54 -3.79
C ILE A 224 -11.95 29.78 -4.03
N ASN A 225 -12.67 30.27 -3.00
CA ASN A 225 -13.41 31.51 -3.05
C ASN A 225 -13.35 32.24 -1.69
N GLY A 226 -14.09 33.36 -1.55
CA GLY A 226 -14.11 34.14 -0.31
C GLY A 226 -14.71 33.46 0.91
N LYS A 227 -15.21 32.22 0.80
CA LYS A 227 -15.77 31.44 1.91
C LYS A 227 -14.88 30.28 2.36
N GLY A 228 -13.88 29.91 1.56
CA GLY A 228 -13.02 28.76 1.80
C GLY A 228 -12.61 28.06 0.52
N TRP A 229 -12.38 26.73 0.59
CA TRP A 229 -12.15 25.92 -0.59
C TRP A 229 -13.10 24.72 -0.62
N PHE A 230 -13.40 24.30 -1.83
CA PHE A 230 -14.40 23.31 -2.13
C PHE A 230 -13.80 22.30 -3.11
N ALA A 231 -14.24 21.07 -3.04
CA ALA A 231 -13.77 20.01 -3.93
C ALA A 231 -14.93 19.09 -4.31
N GLU A 232 -14.90 18.59 -5.52
CA GLU A 232 -15.74 17.48 -5.98
C GLU A 232 -14.87 16.39 -6.55
N ILE A 233 -15.05 15.19 -6.01
CA ILE A 233 -14.37 13.96 -6.42
C ILE A 233 -15.39 13.09 -7.15
N ARG A 234 -14.95 12.48 -8.25
CA ARG A 234 -15.71 11.51 -9.03
C ARG A 234 -14.87 10.26 -9.24
N ILE A 235 -15.32 9.14 -8.69
CA ILE A 235 -14.62 7.86 -8.76
C ILE A 235 -15.49 6.89 -9.57
N PRO A 236 -15.00 6.39 -10.73
CA PRO A 236 -15.72 5.36 -11.47
C PRO A 236 -15.95 4.13 -10.59
N ILE A 237 -17.18 3.60 -10.58
CA ILE A 237 -17.50 2.36 -9.86
C ILE A 237 -16.61 1.21 -10.33
N SER A 238 -16.21 1.20 -11.61
CA SER A 238 -15.28 0.23 -12.16
C SER A 238 -13.84 0.31 -11.59
N SER A 239 -13.46 1.44 -10.97
CA SER A 239 -12.17 1.58 -10.27
C SER A 239 -12.22 1.01 -8.85
N LEU A 240 -13.42 0.80 -8.31
CA LEU A 240 -13.67 0.20 -7.01
C LEU A 240 -13.99 -1.28 -7.20
N LYS A 241 -13.37 -2.13 -6.42
CA LYS A 241 -13.69 -3.56 -6.35
C LYS A 241 -14.41 -3.80 -5.03
N PHE A 242 -15.56 -4.42 -5.08
CA PHE A 242 -16.41 -4.65 -3.92
C PHE A 242 -17.20 -5.95 -4.08
N GLU A 243 -17.78 -6.41 -3.01
CA GLU A 243 -18.72 -7.53 -3.01
C GLU A 243 -20.15 -7.02 -3.00
N VAL A 244 -21.01 -7.69 -3.77
CA VAL A 244 -22.46 -7.43 -3.78
C VAL A 244 -23.13 -8.58 -3.05
N ASP A 245 -23.79 -8.28 -1.94
CA ASP A 245 -24.63 -9.25 -1.24
C ASP A 245 -26.10 -8.81 -1.29
N SER A 246 -26.95 -9.65 -1.88
CA SER A 246 -28.41 -9.42 -1.93
C SER A 246 -28.80 -8.04 -2.50
N GLY A 247 -28.06 -7.53 -3.47
CA GLY A 247 -28.27 -6.21 -4.08
C GLY A 247 -27.73 -5.03 -3.26
N GLN A 248 -27.00 -5.30 -2.18
CA GLN A 248 -26.36 -4.31 -1.33
C GLN A 248 -24.85 -4.41 -1.43
N VAL A 249 -24.18 -3.27 -1.36
CA VAL A 249 -22.74 -3.16 -1.20
C VAL A 249 -22.46 -2.47 0.11
N ILE A 250 -21.72 -3.11 1.00
CA ILE A 250 -21.28 -2.53 2.26
C ILE A 250 -19.80 -2.18 2.13
N MET A 251 -19.47 -0.93 2.44
CA MET A 251 -18.08 -0.43 2.43
C MET A 251 -17.79 0.32 3.73
N GLY A 252 -16.53 0.33 4.15
CA GLY A 252 -16.07 1.29 5.15
C GLY A 252 -15.82 2.66 4.51
N LEU A 253 -16.30 3.73 5.14
CA LEU A 253 -16.11 5.13 4.72
C LEU A 253 -15.33 5.91 5.77
N ASN A 254 -14.36 6.66 5.31
CA ASN A 254 -13.63 7.65 6.10
C ASN A 254 -13.40 8.91 5.26
N ALA A 255 -13.50 10.06 5.89
CA ALA A 255 -13.17 11.33 5.26
C ALA A 255 -12.41 12.23 6.24
N GLY A 256 -11.62 13.16 5.73
CA GLY A 256 -10.97 14.12 6.62
C GLY A 256 -10.33 15.29 5.92
N ARG A 257 -9.98 16.27 6.75
CA ARG A 257 -9.37 17.53 6.36
C ARG A 257 -8.14 17.83 7.22
N ILE A 258 -7.13 18.43 6.62
CA ILE A 258 -5.96 19.00 7.33
C ILE A 258 -5.92 20.50 7.06
N ILE A 259 -5.75 21.29 8.14
CA ILE A 259 -5.48 22.73 8.09
C ILE A 259 -4.09 22.98 8.71
N PRO A 260 -3.03 23.03 7.91
CA PRO A 260 -1.66 23.10 8.43
C PRO A 260 -1.37 24.34 9.27
N ARG A 261 -1.91 25.50 8.90
CA ARG A 261 -1.69 26.76 9.63
C ARG A 261 -2.25 26.73 11.05
N LYS A 262 -3.27 25.91 11.29
CA LYS A 262 -3.89 25.70 12.61
C LYS A 262 -3.42 24.43 13.30
N SER A 263 -2.61 23.60 12.61
CA SER A 263 -2.22 22.24 13.05
C SER A 263 -3.41 21.33 13.35
N GLU A 264 -4.53 21.56 12.67
CA GLU A 264 -5.77 20.81 12.83
C GLU A 264 -5.89 19.67 11.82
N PHE A 265 -6.27 18.52 12.36
CA PHE A 265 -6.66 17.32 11.60
C PHE A 265 -8.07 16.94 12.04
N MET A 266 -8.94 16.72 11.10
CA MET A 266 -10.33 16.37 11.35
C MET A 266 -10.70 15.13 10.58
N THR A 267 -11.54 14.28 11.16
CA THR A 267 -11.97 13.03 10.55
C THR A 267 -13.48 12.79 10.73
N TYR A 268 -14.06 12.09 9.78
CA TYR A 268 -15.30 11.35 9.91
C TYR A 268 -15.03 9.88 9.55
N PRO A 269 -15.46 8.92 10.37
CA PRO A 269 -15.95 9.08 11.73
C PRO A 269 -14.85 9.62 12.68
N ALA A 270 -15.24 9.93 13.90
CA ALA A 270 -14.31 10.38 14.93
C ALA A 270 -13.35 9.26 15.30
N ILE A 271 -12.08 9.37 14.93
CA ILE A 271 -11.03 8.36 15.17
C ILE A 271 -10.05 8.86 16.22
N PRO A 272 -9.85 8.17 17.35
CA PRO A 272 -8.86 8.54 18.35
C PRO A 272 -7.43 8.46 17.83
N ASN A 273 -6.55 9.34 18.31
CA ASN A 273 -5.16 9.44 17.87
C ASN A 273 -4.20 8.44 18.53
N LYS A 274 -4.70 7.52 19.34
CA LYS A 274 -3.90 6.58 20.16
C LYS A 274 -3.11 5.54 19.34
N TRP A 275 -3.42 5.34 18.06
CA TRP A 275 -2.76 4.35 17.20
C TRP A 275 -1.63 4.92 16.33
N GLY A 276 -1.16 6.14 16.62
CA GLY A 276 0.00 6.74 15.95
C GLY A 276 -0.36 7.54 14.69
N PHE A 277 0.65 7.73 13.82
CA PHE A 277 0.56 8.67 12.70
C PHE A 277 -0.54 8.30 11.69
N TRP A 278 -0.73 7.01 11.42
CA TRP A 278 -1.69 6.51 10.43
C TRP A 278 -3.08 6.21 11.01
N SER A 279 -3.34 6.62 12.27
CA SER A 279 -4.62 6.33 12.95
C SER A 279 -5.85 6.81 12.18
N THR A 280 -5.74 7.92 11.45
CA THR A 280 -6.83 8.48 10.64
C THR A 280 -7.20 7.64 9.42
N LEU A 281 -6.34 6.69 9.02
CA LEU A 281 -6.54 5.87 7.83
C LEU A 281 -6.87 4.40 8.15
N LYS A 282 -7.17 4.08 9.42
CA LYS A 282 -7.46 2.71 9.85
C LYS A 282 -8.79 2.20 9.28
N PRO A 283 -8.79 1.15 8.42
CA PRO A 283 -10.01 0.55 7.90
C PRO A 283 -10.95 0.07 9.01
N SER A 284 -10.42 -0.55 10.06
CA SER A 284 -11.22 -1.03 11.21
C SER A 284 -11.95 0.08 12.00
N ARG A 285 -11.75 1.35 11.65
CA ARG A 285 -12.39 2.52 12.28
C ARG A 285 -13.23 3.33 11.32
N MET A 286 -13.37 2.88 10.09
CA MET A 286 -14.26 3.49 9.13
C MET A 286 -15.72 3.25 9.49
N GLN A 287 -16.60 4.12 9.03
CA GLN A 287 -18.04 3.98 9.17
C GLN A 287 -18.57 3.06 8.08
N ASP A 288 -19.30 2.04 8.45
CA ASP A 288 -19.99 1.20 7.47
C ASP A 288 -21.04 2.04 6.73
N VAL A 289 -20.98 1.98 5.41
CA VAL A 289 -21.97 2.63 4.52
C VAL A 289 -22.56 1.59 3.57
N VAL A 290 -23.83 1.78 3.23
CA VAL A 290 -24.59 0.87 2.34
C VAL A 290 -24.98 1.60 1.07
N LEU A 291 -24.60 1.00 -0.06
CA LEU A 291 -25.05 1.41 -1.39
C LEU A 291 -25.99 0.34 -1.94
N MET A 292 -27.14 0.76 -2.48
CA MET A 292 -28.18 -0.13 -2.95
C MET A 292 -28.13 -0.27 -4.48
N ASP A 293 -28.52 -1.44 -4.98
CA ASP A 293 -28.71 -1.71 -6.42
C ASP A 293 -27.50 -1.39 -7.32
N LEU A 294 -26.27 -1.42 -6.74
CA LEU A 294 -25.07 -1.37 -7.54
C LEU A 294 -24.83 -2.72 -8.20
N GLN A 295 -24.60 -2.69 -9.50
CA GLN A 295 -24.28 -3.90 -10.26
C GLN A 295 -22.76 -4.10 -10.30
N ASP A 296 -22.38 -5.36 -10.15
CA ASP A 296 -21.00 -5.78 -10.41
C ASP A 296 -20.65 -5.55 -11.88
N ARG A 297 -19.57 -4.85 -12.10
CA ARG A 297 -19.02 -4.61 -13.43
C ARG A 297 -17.69 -5.35 -13.57
N LYS A 298 -17.54 -6.07 -14.67
CA LYS A 298 -16.31 -6.74 -15.06
C LYS A 298 -15.50 -5.84 -15.99
N PRO A 299 -14.70 -4.91 -15.44
CA PRO A 299 -14.00 -3.95 -16.30
C PRO A 299 -12.92 -4.66 -17.12
N LEU A 300 -12.83 -4.27 -18.40
CA LEU A 300 -11.74 -4.61 -19.29
C LEU A 300 -10.97 -3.34 -19.61
N TYR A 301 -9.74 -3.24 -19.10
CA TYR A 301 -8.83 -2.15 -19.43
C TYR A 301 -7.78 -2.63 -20.42
N ILE A 302 -7.65 -1.91 -21.51
CA ILE A 302 -6.63 -2.17 -22.54
C ILE A 302 -5.79 -0.89 -22.62
N THR A 303 -4.54 -0.97 -22.23
CA THR A 303 -3.62 0.17 -22.15
C THR A 303 -2.44 -0.06 -23.09
N PRO A 304 -2.53 0.37 -24.37
CA PRO A 304 -1.37 0.39 -25.25
C PRO A 304 -0.43 1.53 -24.83
N TYR A 305 0.86 1.33 -25.03
CA TYR A 305 1.83 2.40 -24.84
C TYR A 305 2.89 2.41 -25.93
N ILE A 306 3.45 3.56 -26.15
CA ILE A 306 4.63 3.78 -26.98
C ILE A 306 5.63 4.62 -26.21
N LEU A 307 6.89 4.22 -26.25
CA LEU A 307 7.98 4.90 -25.57
C LEU A 307 9.03 5.33 -26.63
N GLY A 308 9.48 6.56 -26.54
CA GLY A 308 10.60 7.06 -27.32
C GLY A 308 11.55 7.84 -26.41
N GLY A 309 12.85 7.63 -26.57
CA GLY A 309 13.85 8.30 -25.75
C GLY A 309 15.14 8.58 -26.51
N LEU A 310 15.76 9.73 -26.22
CA LEU A 310 17.09 10.09 -26.66
C LEU A 310 17.97 10.30 -25.43
N GLY A 311 18.95 9.45 -25.26
CA GLY A 311 19.90 9.50 -24.16
C GLY A 311 21.28 9.93 -24.61
N ARG A 312 21.97 10.67 -23.76
CA ARG A 312 23.40 10.96 -23.92
C ARG A 312 24.11 10.61 -22.63
N SER A 313 25.07 9.73 -22.71
CA SER A 313 25.94 9.36 -21.58
C SER A 313 27.40 9.54 -21.94
N TYR A 314 28.22 9.67 -20.92
CA TYR A 314 29.66 9.73 -21.08
C TYR A 314 30.23 8.56 -20.30
N SER A 315 31.02 7.71 -20.95
CA SER A 315 31.71 6.57 -20.34
C SER A 315 33.22 6.78 -20.45
N LEU A 316 33.95 6.33 -19.45
CA LEU A 316 35.42 6.24 -19.54
C LEU A 316 35.81 5.16 -20.55
N ASN A 317 36.92 5.39 -21.28
CA ASN A 317 37.54 4.33 -22.06
C ASN A 317 38.11 3.22 -21.16
N GLU A 318 38.54 2.10 -21.75
CA GLU A 318 39.07 0.97 -21.00
C GLU A 318 40.33 1.33 -20.16
N GLU A 319 41.05 2.35 -20.57
CA GLU A 319 42.25 2.88 -19.89
C GLU A 319 41.89 3.92 -18.79
N GLU A 320 40.63 4.23 -18.61
CA GLU A 320 40.11 5.23 -17.65
C GLU A 320 40.72 6.63 -17.78
N THR A 321 41.22 6.97 -18.97
CA THR A 321 41.90 8.23 -19.25
C THR A 321 41.01 9.30 -19.87
N ASN A 322 40.04 8.92 -20.69
CA ASN A 322 39.19 9.84 -21.44
C ASN A 322 37.73 9.44 -21.43
N TYR A 323 36.87 10.45 -21.38
CA TYR A 323 35.44 10.28 -21.57
C TYR A 323 35.05 10.28 -23.03
N PHE A 324 34.31 9.29 -23.48
CA PHE A 324 33.69 9.30 -24.79
C PHE A 324 32.16 9.40 -24.67
N LYS A 325 31.59 10.08 -25.65
CA LYS A 325 30.17 10.37 -25.71
C LYS A 325 29.42 9.19 -26.34
N ASN A 326 28.44 8.66 -25.64
CA ASN A 326 27.49 7.67 -26.12
C ASN A 326 26.14 8.34 -26.37
N ASN A 327 25.64 8.24 -27.59
CA ASN A 327 24.27 8.60 -27.89
C ASN A 327 23.44 7.31 -27.93
N ASN A 328 22.37 7.29 -27.17
CA ASN A 328 21.46 6.16 -27.10
C ASN A 328 20.07 6.58 -27.56
N THR A 329 19.52 5.85 -28.50
CA THR A 329 18.14 6.05 -28.95
C THR A 329 17.33 4.85 -28.53
N MET A 330 16.24 5.12 -27.86
CA MET A 330 15.34 4.10 -27.34
C MET A 330 13.97 4.26 -27.99
N GLY A 331 13.38 3.14 -28.41
CA GLY A 331 12.01 3.08 -28.91
C GLY A 331 11.40 1.76 -28.48
N ASP A 332 10.21 1.80 -27.91
CA ASP A 332 9.51 0.62 -27.46
C ASP A 332 7.99 0.77 -27.60
N ILE A 333 7.29 -0.34 -27.70
CA ILE A 333 5.83 -0.44 -27.77
C ILE A 333 5.38 -1.62 -26.95
N GLY A 334 4.30 -1.45 -26.21
CA GLY A 334 3.74 -2.53 -25.38
C GLY A 334 2.26 -2.37 -25.15
N LEU A 335 1.72 -3.32 -24.41
CA LEU A 335 0.30 -3.45 -24.15
C LEU A 335 0.07 -4.09 -22.78
N ASP A 336 -0.71 -3.43 -21.94
CA ASP A 336 -1.24 -3.98 -20.71
C ASP A 336 -2.74 -4.22 -20.85
N VAL A 337 -3.20 -5.40 -20.44
CA VAL A 337 -4.60 -5.79 -20.41
C VAL A 337 -4.96 -6.24 -19.01
N LYS A 338 -5.96 -5.60 -18.42
CA LYS A 338 -6.51 -5.96 -17.12
C LYS A 338 -7.98 -6.33 -17.30
N TYR A 339 -8.35 -7.51 -16.85
CA TYR A 339 -9.71 -8.02 -16.95
C TYR A 339 -10.21 -8.56 -15.60
N GLY A 340 -11.30 -8.00 -15.10
CA GLY A 340 -12.02 -8.52 -13.93
C GLY A 340 -12.79 -9.80 -14.30
N LEU A 341 -12.28 -10.95 -13.92
CA LEU A 341 -12.97 -12.24 -14.12
C LEU A 341 -14.15 -12.37 -13.16
N THR A 342 -13.92 -12.02 -11.89
CA THR A 342 -14.93 -11.89 -10.84
C THR A 342 -14.59 -10.65 -10.01
N ASN A 343 -15.43 -10.29 -9.04
CA ASN A 343 -15.18 -9.16 -8.12
C ASN A 343 -13.84 -9.30 -7.40
N ASN A 344 -13.45 -10.53 -7.07
CA ASN A 344 -12.25 -10.84 -6.30
C ASN A 344 -11.10 -11.37 -7.16
N LEU A 345 -11.29 -11.58 -8.45
CA LEU A 345 -10.30 -12.19 -9.31
C LEU A 345 -10.05 -11.33 -10.55
N THR A 346 -8.82 -10.86 -10.69
CA THR A 346 -8.37 -10.06 -11.82
C THR A 346 -7.28 -10.79 -12.58
N LEU A 347 -7.42 -10.83 -13.89
CA LEU A 347 -6.38 -11.26 -14.81
C LEU A 347 -5.66 -10.04 -15.35
N ASP A 348 -4.37 -9.94 -15.06
CA ASP A 348 -3.45 -8.95 -15.63
C ASP A 348 -2.55 -9.65 -16.64
N VAL A 349 -2.50 -9.14 -17.86
CA VAL A 349 -1.60 -9.62 -18.92
C VAL A 349 -0.81 -8.42 -19.44
N THR A 350 0.48 -8.58 -19.54
CA THR A 350 1.36 -7.55 -20.12
C THR A 350 2.18 -8.15 -21.25
N VAL A 351 2.39 -7.37 -22.29
CA VAL A 351 3.31 -7.66 -23.38
C VAL A 351 4.27 -6.49 -23.49
N ASN A 352 5.56 -6.79 -23.31
CA ASN A 352 6.62 -5.79 -23.33
C ASN A 352 6.41 -4.70 -22.26
N THR A 353 6.36 -5.10 -21.00
CA THR A 353 6.05 -4.22 -19.85
C THR A 353 6.81 -2.90 -19.88
N ASP A 354 6.09 -1.80 -19.64
CA ASP A 354 6.66 -0.46 -19.59
C ASP A 354 7.70 -0.32 -18.46
N PHE A 355 8.91 0.07 -18.83
CA PHE A 355 10.02 0.38 -17.92
C PHE A 355 10.29 1.87 -17.76
N ALA A 356 9.56 2.76 -18.45
CA ALA A 356 9.81 4.19 -18.39
C ALA A 356 9.70 4.75 -16.97
N GLN A 357 8.81 4.18 -16.15
CA GLN A 357 8.66 4.55 -14.74
C GLN A 357 9.86 4.14 -13.87
N VAL A 358 10.69 3.20 -14.34
CA VAL A 358 11.93 2.78 -13.67
C VAL A 358 13.00 3.86 -13.74
N GLU A 359 13.01 4.63 -14.80
CA GLU A 359 13.98 5.72 -15.01
C GLU A 359 13.67 6.97 -14.18
N VAL A 360 12.47 7.05 -13.63
CA VAL A 360 11.99 8.16 -12.76
C VAL A 360 12.24 7.90 -11.27
N ASP A 361 13.05 6.91 -10.92
CA ASP A 361 13.45 6.73 -9.53
C ASP A 361 14.28 7.92 -9.05
N ASN A 362 13.96 8.40 -7.87
CA ASN A 362 14.70 9.48 -7.25
C ASN A 362 16.17 9.07 -7.09
N GLN A 363 17.06 9.94 -7.56
CA GLN A 363 18.49 9.71 -7.38
C GLN A 363 18.82 9.62 -5.90
N GLN A 364 19.37 8.49 -5.48
CA GLN A 364 19.80 8.25 -4.12
C GLN A 364 21.30 7.98 -4.11
N VAL A 365 22.01 8.63 -3.21
CA VAL A 365 23.43 8.36 -2.97
C VAL A 365 23.55 7.19 -2.00
N ASN A 366 24.11 6.08 -2.46
CA ASN A 366 24.33 4.93 -1.58
C ASN A 366 25.60 5.15 -0.72
N LEU A 367 25.38 5.56 0.52
CA LEU A 367 26.45 5.71 1.53
C LEU A 367 26.66 4.44 2.37
N THR A 368 25.93 3.36 2.04
CA THR A 368 25.99 2.09 2.78
C THR A 368 26.49 0.95 1.88
N ARG A 369 26.91 -0.15 2.48
CA ARG A 369 27.27 -1.39 1.76
C ARG A 369 26.06 -2.20 1.26
N TYR A 370 24.85 -1.78 1.60
CA TYR A 370 23.62 -2.48 1.24
C TYR A 370 23.05 -1.93 -0.06
N SER A 371 22.34 -2.75 -0.80
CA SER A 371 21.62 -2.32 -2.01
C SER A 371 20.56 -1.28 -1.66
N LEU A 372 20.43 -0.26 -2.49
CA LEU A 372 19.31 0.70 -2.36
C LEU A 372 17.99 -0.02 -2.61
N PHE A 373 16.98 0.38 -1.82
CA PHE A 373 15.63 -0.07 -2.00
C PHE A 373 14.85 0.97 -2.82
N PHE A 374 14.32 0.54 -3.97
CA PHE A 374 13.39 1.33 -4.77
C PHE A 374 12.00 0.70 -4.72
N PRO A 375 10.95 1.48 -4.50
CA PRO A 375 9.58 0.96 -4.51
C PRO A 375 9.18 0.46 -5.88
N GLU A 376 8.23 -0.47 -5.94
CA GLU A 376 7.64 -0.91 -7.21
C GLU A 376 6.69 0.17 -7.75
N LYS A 377 6.92 0.61 -8.98
CA LYS A 377 6.13 1.65 -9.65
C LYS A 377 5.42 1.14 -10.91
N ARG A 378 5.77 -0.06 -11.39
CA ARG A 378 5.18 -0.62 -12.60
C ARG A 378 3.78 -1.12 -12.34
N ARG A 379 2.80 -0.63 -13.07
CA ARG A 379 1.37 -0.92 -12.90
C ARG A 379 1.06 -2.41 -12.83
N PHE A 380 1.69 -3.19 -13.70
CA PHE A 380 1.51 -4.65 -13.73
C PHE A 380 1.79 -5.33 -12.38
N PHE A 381 2.72 -4.80 -11.57
CA PHE A 381 3.09 -5.39 -10.29
C PHE A 381 2.40 -4.76 -9.08
N GLN A 382 1.65 -3.68 -9.26
CA GLN A 382 1.03 -2.94 -8.15
C GLN A 382 -0.30 -3.53 -7.67
N GLU A 383 -1.06 -4.13 -8.56
CA GLU A 383 -2.36 -4.70 -8.21
C GLU A 383 -2.22 -5.76 -7.12
N ARG A 384 -2.91 -5.57 -5.99
CA ARG A 384 -2.82 -6.45 -4.81
C ARG A 384 -1.37 -6.87 -4.47
N ALA A 385 -0.45 -5.92 -4.55
CA ALA A 385 0.97 -6.15 -4.27
C ALA A 385 1.19 -6.74 -2.87
N SER A 386 0.32 -6.43 -1.91
CA SER A 386 0.33 -6.99 -0.55
C SER A 386 0.30 -8.52 -0.51
N ASN A 387 -0.40 -9.18 -1.44
CA ASN A 387 -0.45 -10.64 -1.51
C ASN A 387 0.92 -11.28 -1.79
N PHE A 388 1.85 -10.49 -2.34
CA PHE A 388 3.21 -10.93 -2.68
C PHE A 388 4.26 -10.31 -1.76
N GLU A 389 3.87 -9.50 -0.77
CA GLU A 389 4.80 -8.88 0.16
C GLU A 389 5.07 -9.78 1.37
N PHE A 390 6.27 -10.42 1.38
CA PHE A 390 6.81 -11.12 2.54
C PHE A 390 7.87 -10.26 3.21
N ASN A 391 7.42 -9.41 4.17
CA ASN A 391 8.29 -8.47 4.87
C ASN A 391 8.60 -8.97 6.29
N PHE A 392 9.89 -9.00 6.66
CA PHE A 392 10.38 -9.40 7.99
C PHE A 392 10.83 -8.20 8.85
N GLY A 393 10.34 -7.01 8.52
CA GLY A 393 10.74 -5.77 9.16
C GLY A 393 11.83 -5.01 8.38
N ASN A 394 11.77 -3.69 8.46
CA ASN A 394 12.55 -2.76 7.65
C ASN A 394 12.46 -3.11 6.14
N ASN A 395 13.59 -3.15 5.43
CA ASN A 395 13.65 -3.48 4.00
C ASN A 395 13.94 -4.98 3.73
N ASN A 396 13.78 -5.85 4.74
CA ASN A 396 14.04 -7.28 4.59
C ASN A 396 12.81 -7.98 4.00
N ARG A 397 12.87 -8.28 2.71
CA ARG A 397 11.77 -8.94 1.97
C ARG A 397 12.30 -10.20 1.29
N LEU A 398 11.52 -11.29 1.36
CA LEU A 398 11.82 -12.52 0.59
C LEU A 398 11.59 -12.31 -0.91
N PHE A 399 10.54 -11.59 -1.25
CA PHE A 399 10.19 -11.27 -2.62
C PHE A 399 10.07 -9.75 -2.80
N HIS A 400 10.58 -9.27 -3.92
CA HIS A 400 10.44 -7.88 -4.33
C HIS A 400 10.35 -7.81 -5.85
N SER A 401 9.17 -7.52 -6.36
CA SER A 401 8.85 -7.51 -7.80
C SER A 401 9.79 -6.61 -8.60
N ARG A 402 10.27 -5.52 -8.00
CA ARG A 402 11.20 -4.57 -8.63
C ARG A 402 12.50 -5.21 -9.13
N ARG A 403 12.89 -6.36 -8.59
CA ARG A 403 14.06 -7.14 -9.06
C ARG A 403 13.81 -7.85 -10.39
N ILE A 404 12.54 -8.09 -10.76
CA ILE A 404 12.20 -8.69 -12.05
C ILE A 404 12.50 -7.67 -13.15
N GLY A 405 13.26 -8.08 -14.17
CA GLY A 405 13.68 -7.19 -15.25
C GLY A 405 14.89 -6.30 -14.91
N ILE A 406 15.63 -6.61 -13.83
CA ILE A 406 16.88 -5.95 -13.51
C ILE A 406 17.96 -6.99 -13.27
N HIS A 407 19.08 -6.90 -13.99
CA HIS A 407 20.26 -7.75 -13.81
C HIS A 407 21.52 -6.88 -13.70
N GLN A 408 22.28 -7.02 -12.63
CA GLN A 408 23.49 -6.22 -12.36
C GLN A 408 23.30 -4.70 -12.52
N GLY A 409 22.16 -4.18 -12.05
CA GLY A 409 21.81 -2.75 -12.17
C GLY A 409 21.40 -2.28 -13.57
N LYS A 410 21.35 -3.18 -14.55
CA LYS A 410 20.89 -2.90 -15.92
C LYS A 410 19.49 -3.45 -16.13
N GLN A 411 18.70 -2.77 -16.93
CA GLN A 411 17.40 -3.23 -17.34
C GLN A 411 17.51 -4.46 -18.24
N VAL A 412 16.68 -5.46 -18.00
CA VAL A 412 16.50 -6.64 -18.84
C VAL A 412 15.06 -6.69 -19.28
N ARG A 413 14.83 -6.79 -20.56
CA ARG A 413 13.50 -6.75 -21.17
C ARG A 413 12.59 -7.85 -20.63
N ILE A 414 11.38 -7.49 -20.21
CA ILE A 414 10.30 -8.42 -19.90
C ILE A 414 9.40 -8.50 -21.12
N TYR A 415 9.49 -9.61 -21.86
CA TYR A 415 8.72 -9.80 -23.10
C TYR A 415 7.22 -9.94 -22.84
N GLY A 416 6.85 -10.45 -21.70
CA GLY A 416 5.46 -10.59 -21.29
C GLY A 416 5.31 -11.25 -19.93
N GLY A 417 4.12 -11.13 -19.40
CA GLY A 417 3.73 -11.71 -18.13
C GLY A 417 2.23 -11.86 -18.00
N ALA A 418 1.79 -12.80 -17.20
CA ALA A 418 0.41 -12.94 -16.81
C ALA A 418 0.33 -13.15 -15.30
N ARG A 419 -0.68 -12.56 -14.67
CA ARG A 419 -0.90 -12.65 -13.24
C ARG A 419 -2.39 -12.79 -12.99
N LEU A 420 -2.74 -13.65 -12.06
CA LEU A 420 -4.10 -13.82 -11.57
C LEU A 420 -4.11 -13.48 -10.09
N VAL A 421 -4.88 -12.49 -9.69
CA VAL A 421 -4.93 -11.92 -8.33
C VAL A 421 -6.35 -11.65 -7.89
#